data_6a63bd30a65b16d22c8b8d584aba44b7
#
_entry.id   6a63bd30a65b16d22c8b8d584aba44b7
#
_cell.length_a   1.000
_cell.length_b   1.000
_cell.length_c   1.000
_cell.angle_alpha   90.00
_cell.angle_beta   90.00
_cell.angle_gamma   90.00
#
_symmetry.space_group_name_H-M   'P 1'
#
loop_
_entity.id
_entity.type
_entity.pdbx_description
1 polymer ?
#
loop_
_entity_poly.entity_id
_entity_poly.type
_entity_poly.pdbx_seq_one_letter_code
_entity_poly.pdbx_strand_id
1 'polypeptide(L)'
;VIRGVLAAACVTTAVSAANVFGAGTEQSLVNEASAVTQEETEETSEAETTDENTPEMTETETPDSTAENAASDLPAAEVQSGNPEETAVSVQAGSYYPWVNENGIWYFKDPDGTIVKGAWREYDKNRYYLNNDGKMAVGWKKLDGAWYYFQSWGGVYRDAFYTVKNVPYYSDADGKMATGWKLIDDVYYYFDDQGAMYRNRFFEYDKNTYYVDADGKMASGFEQIDGIWYYFRSWGGMAQNTFLTHKNNIYHVDTDGKMTTGWLLQDGTWYYFRSWGGMYRSTFFKAPTGGALYYADENGKMAVGKKQIDGDWYYFKDWGGMYQNAFIKNGTSVCHAAADGKLTIGWLQQGSTYYYFDETGEQYFDRFFEYDNNTYRVNADGKMVTGWQKINGTYYYFRGWGGMYRSTFFKLSGETYYADADGKMVTGWLSKENQWYYFRENGAMYRNTFFTHLNNSYYADANGVMVTGERTING
;
A
#
# COMPACT_ATOMS: atom_id res chain seq x y z
N VAL A 1 -47.34 -2.60 7.35
CA VAL A 1 -47.32 -3.90 6.67
C VAL A 1 -45.89 -4.42 6.71
N ILE A 2 -45.62 -5.26 7.69
CA ILE A 2 -44.28 -5.84 7.91
C ILE A 2 -44.12 -6.95 6.85
N ARG A 3 -43.24 -6.77 5.91
CA ARG A 3 -42.71 -7.85 5.09
C ARG A 3 -41.55 -8.49 5.83
N GLY A 4 -41.78 -9.68 6.36
CA GLY A 4 -40.73 -10.51 6.91
C GLY A 4 -39.73 -10.91 5.84
N VAL A 5 -38.47 -10.65 6.08
CA VAL A 5 -37.35 -11.24 5.33
C VAL A 5 -37.01 -12.55 6.04
N LEU A 6 -37.30 -13.65 5.38
CA LEU A 6 -36.75 -14.96 5.76
C LEU A 6 -35.25 -14.95 5.45
N ALA A 7 -34.43 -14.97 6.48
CA ALA A 7 -33.01 -15.26 6.33
C ALA A 7 -32.77 -16.74 6.61
N ALA A 8 -32.10 -17.39 5.68
CA ALA A 8 -31.70 -18.79 5.74
C ALA A 8 -30.74 -19.03 6.91
N ALA A 9 -31.03 -20.09 7.68
CA ALA A 9 -30.20 -20.52 8.79
C ALA A 9 -28.90 -21.15 8.27
N CYS A 10 -27.76 -20.58 8.59
CA CYS A 10 -26.46 -21.25 8.55
C CYS A 10 -26.09 -21.65 9.96
N VAL A 11 -26.02 -22.97 10.19
CA VAL A 11 -25.53 -23.56 11.43
C VAL A 11 -23.99 -23.49 11.42
N THR A 12 -23.40 -22.76 12.35
CA THR A 12 -21.99 -22.87 12.65
C THR A 12 -21.77 -23.18 14.13
N THR A 13 -21.09 -24.29 14.35
CA THR A 13 -20.64 -24.81 15.65
C THR A 13 -19.67 -23.87 16.31
N ALA A 14 -19.96 -23.52 17.57
CA ALA A 14 -19.06 -22.76 18.41
C ALA A 14 -17.89 -23.63 18.89
N VAL A 15 -16.66 -23.15 18.67
CA VAL A 15 -15.48 -23.64 19.37
C VAL A 15 -15.07 -22.57 20.40
N SER A 16 -15.12 -22.99 21.65
CA SER A 16 -14.69 -22.22 22.81
C SER A 16 -13.16 -22.09 22.81
N ALA A 17 -12.61 -20.90 22.81
CA ALA A 17 -11.21 -20.65 23.13
C ALA A 17 -11.12 -19.87 24.46
N ALA A 18 -10.45 -20.48 25.41
CA ALA A 18 -10.19 -19.97 26.74
C ALA A 18 -9.06 -18.92 26.74
N ASN A 19 -9.18 -17.96 27.64
CA ASN A 19 -8.26 -16.88 27.95
C ASN A 19 -6.85 -17.35 28.31
N VAL A 20 -5.82 -16.68 27.79
CA VAL A 20 -4.56 -16.46 28.52
C VAL A 20 -4.09 -15.01 28.27
N PHE A 21 -4.04 -14.23 29.32
CA PHE A 21 -3.34 -12.94 29.37
C PHE A 21 -1.87 -13.17 29.73
N GLY A 22 -0.96 -12.55 28.99
CA GLY A 22 0.45 -12.47 29.36
C GLY A 22 1.13 -11.37 28.57
N ALA A 23 1.58 -10.33 29.27
CA ALA A 23 2.42 -9.27 28.70
C ALA A 23 3.79 -9.83 28.30
N GLY A 24 4.17 -9.68 27.04
CA GLY A 24 5.47 -10.07 26.51
C GLY A 24 5.93 -9.11 25.41
N THR A 25 7.14 -8.71 25.56
CA THR A 25 7.92 -7.69 24.86
C THR A 25 8.00 -7.87 23.35
N GLU A 26 8.24 -6.76 22.63
CA GLU A 26 8.29 -6.54 21.18
C GLU A 26 9.15 -7.48 20.32
N GLN A 27 9.84 -8.46 20.90
CA GLN A 27 10.72 -9.38 20.17
C GLN A 27 10.06 -10.69 19.69
N SER A 28 8.80 -10.97 20.06
CA SER A 28 8.16 -12.24 19.69
C SER A 28 7.40 -12.21 18.35
N LEU A 29 7.18 -11.05 17.75
CA LEU A 29 6.40 -10.91 16.52
C LEU A 29 7.17 -11.20 15.22
N VAL A 30 8.50 -11.25 15.28
CA VAL A 30 9.35 -11.54 14.12
C VAL A 30 9.54 -13.04 13.89
N ASN A 31 9.33 -13.87 14.90
CA ASN A 31 9.58 -15.31 14.83
C ASN A 31 8.35 -16.17 14.44
N GLU A 32 7.14 -15.63 14.46
CA GLU A 32 5.96 -16.40 14.03
C GLU A 32 5.73 -16.43 12.50
N ALA A 33 6.42 -15.60 11.74
CA ALA A 33 6.36 -15.60 10.29
C ALA A 33 7.27 -16.65 9.61
N SER A 34 8.11 -17.36 10.38
CA SER A 34 9.11 -18.29 9.83
C SER A 34 8.88 -19.79 10.14
N ALA A 35 7.78 -20.16 10.78
CA ALA A 35 7.56 -21.54 11.21
C ALA A 35 6.18 -22.07 10.79
N VAL A 36 5.89 -22.14 9.50
CA VAL A 36 4.97 -23.13 8.92
C VAL A 36 5.44 -23.46 7.51
N THR A 37 6.32 -24.43 7.41
CA THR A 37 6.50 -25.23 6.21
C THR A 37 6.19 -26.69 6.55
N GLN A 38 5.38 -27.27 5.67
CA GLN A 38 5.04 -28.69 5.46
C GLN A 38 3.74 -29.17 6.13
N GLU A 39 2.69 -29.27 5.32
CA GLU A 39 2.15 -30.54 4.84
C GLU A 39 1.15 -30.28 3.70
N GLU A 40 1.35 -31.03 2.61
CA GLU A 40 0.53 -31.11 1.43
C GLU A 40 -0.82 -31.76 1.72
N THR A 41 -1.92 -31.33 1.06
CA THR A 41 -2.64 -32.10 0.04
C THR A 41 -3.89 -31.36 -0.46
N GLU A 42 -3.94 -31.24 -1.77
CA GLU A 42 -5.04 -31.33 -2.76
C GLU A 42 -6.45 -30.78 -2.53
N GLU A 43 -6.84 -30.02 -3.61
CA GLU A 43 -8.15 -29.85 -4.27
C GLU A 43 -9.18 -28.90 -3.61
N THR A 44 -9.63 -27.87 -4.23
CA THR A 44 -10.34 -27.62 -5.48
C THR A 44 -10.67 -26.14 -5.63
N SER A 45 -10.58 -25.67 -6.86
CA SER A 45 -11.14 -24.51 -7.53
C SER A 45 -12.23 -23.69 -6.82
N GLU A 46 -12.11 -22.37 -6.79
CA GLU A 46 -12.93 -21.43 -7.56
C GLU A 46 -12.77 -19.98 -7.12
N ALA A 47 -12.78 -19.13 -8.16
CA ALA A 47 -12.91 -17.68 -8.16
C ALA A 47 -11.63 -16.86 -7.91
N GLU A 48 -10.77 -16.83 -8.93
CA GLU A 48 -9.97 -15.67 -9.27
C GLU A 48 -10.89 -14.51 -9.63
N THR A 49 -11.00 -13.51 -8.77
CA THR A 49 -11.32 -12.18 -9.23
C THR A 49 -10.06 -11.63 -9.88
N THR A 50 -10.00 -11.67 -11.19
CA THR A 50 -9.01 -10.99 -12.02
C THR A 50 -9.03 -9.51 -11.68
N ASP A 51 -7.98 -9.06 -11.02
CA ASP A 51 -7.64 -7.64 -10.91
C ASP A 51 -7.07 -7.23 -12.29
N GLU A 52 -7.98 -6.92 -13.23
CA GLU A 52 -7.67 -6.39 -14.55
C GLU A 52 -7.24 -4.93 -14.44
N ASN A 53 -6.10 -4.68 -13.82
CA ASN A 53 -5.30 -3.47 -13.99
C ASN A 53 -3.89 -3.70 -13.45
N THR A 54 -3.23 -4.72 -13.94
CA THR A 54 -1.78 -4.80 -13.86
C THR A 54 -1.25 -3.95 -15.01
N PRO A 55 -0.59 -2.83 -14.78
CA PRO A 55 0.30 -2.33 -15.80
C PRO A 55 1.45 -3.34 -15.87
N GLU A 56 1.42 -4.19 -16.87
CA GLU A 56 2.53 -4.97 -17.31
C GLU A 56 3.73 -4.02 -17.39
N MET A 57 4.73 -4.22 -16.52
CA MET A 57 6.04 -3.64 -16.77
C MET A 57 6.66 -4.46 -17.88
N THR A 58 6.09 -4.33 -19.07
CA THR A 58 6.75 -4.72 -20.31
C THR A 58 7.91 -3.77 -20.51
N GLU A 59 9.02 -4.39 -20.83
CA GLU A 59 10.25 -3.80 -21.30
C GLU A 59 10.02 -2.49 -22.06
N THR A 60 10.78 -1.45 -21.64
CA THR A 60 11.12 -0.28 -22.44
C THR A 60 9.98 0.50 -23.11
N GLU A 61 9.42 1.46 -22.39
CA GLU A 61 9.04 2.70 -23.04
C GLU A 61 10.12 3.75 -22.80
N THR A 62 11.03 3.82 -23.76
CA THR A 62 11.82 5.03 -24.03
C THR A 62 10.87 6.17 -24.38
N PRO A 63 11.17 7.41 -24.02
CA PRO A 63 10.44 8.56 -24.54
C PRO A 63 10.55 8.56 -26.06
N ASP A 64 9.39 8.75 -26.71
CA ASP A 64 9.23 8.90 -28.15
C ASP A 64 10.22 9.94 -28.70
N SER A 65 11.30 9.46 -29.27
CA SER A 65 12.06 10.15 -30.29
C SER A 65 12.24 9.14 -31.43
N THR A 66 11.56 9.40 -32.51
CA THR A 66 11.81 8.77 -33.82
C THR A 66 13.30 8.83 -34.13
N ALA A 67 14.00 7.72 -33.87
CA ALA A 67 15.27 7.39 -34.50
C ALA A 67 15.31 5.86 -34.60
N GLU A 68 15.36 5.45 -35.84
CA GLU A 68 15.44 4.07 -36.30
C GLU A 68 16.56 3.28 -35.62
N ASN A 69 16.28 1.98 -35.47
CA ASN A 69 17.19 0.91 -35.13
C ASN A 69 18.64 1.18 -35.51
N ALA A 70 19.50 1.34 -34.50
CA ALA A 70 20.90 1.02 -34.65
C ALA A 70 21.23 0.00 -33.55
N ALA A 71 21.41 -1.22 -34.01
CA ALA A 71 21.84 -2.37 -33.26
C ALA A 71 23.05 -2.04 -32.38
N SER A 72 23.04 -2.67 -31.18
CA SER A 72 24.19 -2.95 -30.37
C SER A 72 25.39 -3.41 -31.22
N ASP A 73 26.23 -2.47 -31.58
CA ASP A 73 27.62 -2.70 -31.90
C ASP A 73 28.31 -1.37 -31.59
N LEU A 74 29.06 -1.36 -30.46
CA LEU A 74 30.22 -0.49 -30.46
C LEU A 74 30.93 -0.80 -31.79
N PRO A 75 31.13 0.18 -32.67
CA PRO A 75 31.92 -0.12 -33.85
C PRO A 75 33.22 -0.67 -33.30
N ALA A 76 33.46 -1.97 -33.50
CA ALA A 76 34.79 -2.47 -33.48
C ALA A 76 35.50 -1.46 -34.40
N ALA A 77 36.40 -0.67 -33.83
CA ALA A 77 37.28 0.13 -34.65
C ALA A 77 37.86 -0.86 -35.62
N GLU A 78 37.28 -0.93 -36.82
CA GLU A 78 37.97 -1.57 -37.91
C GLU A 78 39.36 -0.99 -37.83
N VAL A 79 40.28 -1.85 -37.49
CA VAL A 79 41.68 -1.59 -37.76
C VAL A 79 41.72 -1.48 -39.27
N GLN A 80 41.41 -0.27 -39.75
CA GLN A 80 41.94 0.09 -41.07
C GLN A 80 43.44 0.06 -40.86
N SER A 81 44.00 -1.08 -41.11
CA SER A 81 45.41 -1.22 -41.42
C SER A 81 45.71 -0.43 -42.68
N GLY A 82 45.59 0.87 -42.55
CA GLY A 82 46.18 1.81 -43.48
C GLY A 82 47.67 1.85 -43.20
N ASN A 83 48.36 0.74 -43.43
CA ASN A 83 49.74 0.82 -43.83
C ASN A 83 49.75 1.70 -45.09
N PRO A 84 50.54 2.75 -45.15
CA PRO A 84 50.80 3.35 -46.43
C PRO A 84 51.55 2.29 -47.23
N GLU A 85 50.79 1.42 -47.96
CA GLU A 85 51.36 0.57 -48.97
C GLU A 85 52.04 1.49 -50.00
N GLU A 86 53.29 1.18 -50.26
CA GLU A 86 54.00 1.63 -51.48
C GLU A 86 53.17 1.27 -52.70
N THR A 87 52.12 2.00 -52.99
CA THR A 87 51.63 2.12 -54.34
C THR A 87 52.51 3.20 -54.98
N ALA A 88 53.37 2.78 -55.87
CA ALA A 88 54.08 3.67 -56.82
C ALA A 88 53.04 4.48 -57.60
N VAL A 89 52.59 5.59 -57.01
CA VAL A 89 51.77 6.59 -57.66
C VAL A 89 52.74 7.42 -58.49
N SER A 90 52.55 7.42 -59.84
CA SER A 90 53.20 8.33 -60.76
C SER A 90 53.07 9.76 -60.26
N VAL A 91 54.18 10.35 -59.79
CA VAL A 91 54.25 11.68 -59.18
C VAL A 91 53.94 12.69 -60.29
N GLN A 92 52.73 13.26 -60.26
CA GLN A 92 52.49 14.54 -60.95
C GLN A 92 53.33 15.60 -60.22
N ALA A 93 54.19 16.28 -60.97
CA ALA A 93 55.07 17.33 -60.43
C ALA A 93 54.24 18.39 -59.69
N GLY A 94 54.43 18.48 -58.32
CA GLY A 94 53.87 19.54 -57.51
C GLY A 94 53.20 19.15 -56.20
N SER A 95 52.97 17.84 -55.82
CA SER A 95 52.39 17.49 -54.54
C SER A 95 53.50 17.24 -53.52
N TYR A 96 53.54 18.11 -52.51
CA TYR A 96 54.42 17.98 -51.38
C TYR A 96 53.92 16.84 -50.49
N TYR A 97 54.74 15.75 -50.33
CA TYR A 97 54.48 14.66 -49.39
C TYR A 97 55.44 14.78 -48.20
N PRO A 98 54.94 15.11 -47.02
CA PRO A 98 55.78 15.49 -45.86
C PRO A 98 56.40 14.30 -45.12
N TRP A 99 55.92 13.06 -45.34
CA TRP A 99 56.33 11.90 -44.56
C TRP A 99 57.58 11.22 -45.20
N VAL A 100 58.51 10.87 -44.29
CA VAL A 100 59.74 10.15 -44.67
C VAL A 100 59.89 8.94 -43.74
N ASN A 101 60.06 7.74 -44.34
CA ASN A 101 60.33 6.51 -43.57
C ASN A 101 61.85 6.18 -43.69
N GLU A 102 62.44 6.08 -42.50
CA GLU A 102 63.87 5.66 -42.40
C GLU A 102 63.91 4.41 -41.47
N ASN A 103 64.17 3.24 -42.09
CA ASN A 103 64.23 1.95 -41.35
C ASN A 103 63.00 1.63 -40.45
N GLY A 104 61.79 1.89 -41.02
CA GLY A 104 60.52 1.65 -40.27
C GLY A 104 60.11 2.77 -39.30
N ILE A 105 60.92 3.85 -39.21
CA ILE A 105 60.64 5.00 -38.40
C ILE A 105 60.15 6.16 -39.29
N TRP A 106 58.99 6.73 -38.96
CA TRP A 106 58.41 7.84 -39.69
C TRP A 106 58.80 9.20 -39.08
N TYR A 107 59.19 10.12 -39.98
CA TYR A 107 59.47 11.51 -39.69
C TYR A 107 58.60 12.41 -40.59
N PHE A 108 58.35 13.61 -40.09
CA PHE A 108 57.61 14.64 -40.84
C PHE A 108 58.56 15.77 -41.24
N LYS A 109 58.58 16.17 -42.45
CA LYS A 109 59.37 17.33 -42.92
C LYS A 109 58.45 18.49 -43.26
N ASP A 110 58.79 19.67 -42.82
CA ASP A 110 58.15 20.90 -43.29
C ASP A 110 58.54 21.21 -44.74
N PRO A 111 57.86 22.14 -45.47
CA PRO A 111 58.13 22.44 -46.84
C PRO A 111 59.56 22.87 -47.15
N ASP A 112 60.29 23.37 -46.17
CA ASP A 112 61.70 23.73 -46.28
C ASP A 112 62.66 22.53 -46.14
N GLY A 113 62.12 21.32 -45.97
CA GLY A 113 62.91 20.11 -45.78
C GLY A 113 63.34 19.81 -44.33
N THR A 114 63.01 20.67 -43.36
CA THR A 114 63.40 20.52 -41.99
C THR A 114 62.57 19.41 -41.33
N ILE A 115 63.21 18.52 -40.54
CA ILE A 115 62.53 17.50 -39.73
C ILE A 115 61.85 18.18 -38.52
N VAL A 116 60.54 18.00 -38.42
CA VAL A 116 59.74 18.50 -37.29
C VAL A 116 60.08 17.73 -36.01
N LYS A 117 60.26 18.45 -34.91
CA LYS A 117 60.58 17.90 -33.57
C LYS A 117 59.77 18.57 -32.47
N GLY A 118 59.27 17.78 -31.51
CA GLY A 118 58.57 18.28 -30.34
C GLY A 118 57.27 19.04 -30.69
N ALA A 119 56.60 18.70 -31.78
CA ALA A 119 55.51 19.52 -32.31
C ALA A 119 54.39 18.70 -32.92
N TRP A 120 53.17 19.25 -32.90
CA TRP A 120 52.00 18.76 -33.60
C TRP A 120 52.01 19.13 -35.05
N ARG A 121 51.48 18.23 -35.94
CA ARG A 121 51.21 18.50 -37.34
C ARG A 121 49.86 17.92 -37.74
N GLU A 122 49.13 18.64 -38.52
CA GLU A 122 47.90 18.19 -39.21
C GLU A 122 48.26 17.78 -40.62
N TYR A 123 47.82 16.59 -41.03
CA TYR A 123 47.96 16.11 -42.41
C TYR A 123 46.83 15.15 -42.75
N ASP A 124 46.23 15.33 -43.90
CA ASP A 124 45.11 14.52 -44.40
C ASP A 124 44.03 14.30 -43.35
N LYS A 125 43.50 15.40 -42.75
CA LYS A 125 42.50 15.46 -41.71
C LYS A 125 42.89 14.80 -40.36
N ASN A 126 44.10 14.23 -40.28
CA ASN A 126 44.60 13.58 -39.04
C ASN A 126 45.64 14.48 -38.37
N ARG A 127 45.77 14.29 -37.07
CA ARG A 127 46.70 15.03 -36.21
C ARG A 127 47.78 14.09 -35.67
N TYR A 128 49.03 14.51 -35.82
CA TYR A 128 50.22 13.74 -35.44
C TYR A 128 51.09 14.52 -34.49
N TYR A 129 51.87 13.82 -33.68
CA TYR A 129 52.90 14.42 -32.83
C TYR A 129 54.27 13.84 -33.19
N LEU A 130 55.20 14.69 -33.42
CA LEU A 130 56.62 14.33 -33.63
C LEU A 130 57.37 14.54 -32.33
N ASN A 131 58.01 13.49 -31.81
CA ASN A 131 58.78 13.52 -30.58
C ASN A 131 59.96 14.48 -30.67
N ASN A 132 60.64 14.77 -29.53
CA ASN A 132 61.79 15.64 -29.54
C ASN A 132 62.97 15.11 -30.38
N ASP A 133 63.01 13.80 -30.68
CA ASP A 133 63.97 13.19 -31.60
C ASP A 133 63.46 13.18 -33.03
N GLY A 134 62.29 13.74 -33.31
CA GLY A 134 61.70 13.85 -34.64
C GLY A 134 60.84 12.63 -35.05
N LYS A 135 60.84 11.54 -34.25
CA LYS A 135 60.08 10.34 -34.58
C LYS A 135 58.57 10.57 -34.36
N MET A 136 57.76 10.02 -35.27
CA MET A 136 56.30 10.01 -35.12
C MET A 136 55.88 9.28 -33.86
N ALA A 137 54.99 9.88 -33.05
CA ALA A 137 54.45 9.28 -31.83
C ALA A 137 53.45 8.14 -32.19
N VAL A 138 53.53 7.03 -31.43
CA VAL A 138 52.60 5.92 -31.48
C VAL A 138 52.29 5.46 -30.05
N GLY A 139 51.09 4.90 -29.82
CA GLY A 139 50.65 4.45 -28.51
C GLY A 139 50.45 5.60 -27.50
N TRP A 140 50.54 5.30 -26.23
CA TRP A 140 50.31 6.29 -25.16
C TRP A 140 51.42 7.32 -25.06
N LYS A 141 51.01 8.59 -24.95
CA LYS A 141 51.93 9.73 -24.81
C LYS A 141 51.33 10.75 -23.81
N LYS A 142 52.12 11.21 -22.88
CA LYS A 142 51.74 12.33 -22.01
C LYS A 142 52.41 13.60 -22.52
N LEU A 143 51.58 14.59 -22.93
CA LEU A 143 52.04 15.86 -23.49
C LEU A 143 51.35 16.98 -22.69
N ASP A 144 52.12 17.92 -22.14
CA ASP A 144 51.61 19.07 -21.40
C ASP A 144 50.58 18.70 -20.31
N GLY A 145 50.83 17.57 -19.59
CA GLY A 145 49.99 17.08 -18.52
C GLY A 145 48.82 16.21 -18.91
N ALA A 146 48.43 16.20 -20.19
CA ALA A 146 47.35 15.38 -20.73
C ALA A 146 47.83 14.10 -21.43
N TRP A 147 47.06 13.01 -21.33
CA TRP A 147 47.36 11.78 -22.05
C TRP A 147 46.67 11.78 -23.40
N TYR A 148 47.39 11.22 -24.40
CA TYR A 148 46.95 11.02 -25.79
C TYR A 148 47.24 9.59 -26.19
N TYR A 149 46.42 9.02 -27.07
CA TYR A 149 46.70 7.72 -27.67
C TYR A 149 46.80 7.84 -29.18
N PHE A 150 47.98 7.49 -29.72
CA PHE A 150 48.29 7.52 -31.13
C PHE A 150 48.16 6.10 -31.70
N GLN A 151 47.48 6.00 -32.81
CA GLN A 151 47.34 4.75 -33.54
C GLN A 151 48.69 4.27 -34.07
N SER A 152 48.80 3.01 -34.51
CA SER A 152 50.06 2.45 -35.02
C SER A 152 50.60 3.21 -36.25
N TRP A 153 49.72 3.87 -37.00
CA TRP A 153 50.08 4.73 -38.14
C TRP A 153 50.28 6.22 -37.74
N GLY A 154 50.23 6.55 -36.44
CA GLY A 154 50.61 7.84 -35.91
C GLY A 154 49.47 8.83 -35.70
N GLY A 155 48.28 8.63 -36.21
CA GLY A 155 47.14 9.52 -35.97
C GLY A 155 46.63 9.41 -34.56
N VAL A 156 46.35 10.55 -33.88
CA VAL A 156 45.76 10.56 -32.56
C VAL A 156 44.25 10.31 -32.64
N TYR A 157 43.70 9.51 -31.73
CA TYR A 157 42.23 9.43 -31.59
C TYR A 157 41.66 10.78 -31.13
N ARG A 158 40.61 11.23 -31.77
CA ARG A 158 39.91 12.48 -31.46
C ARG A 158 38.41 12.25 -31.56
N ASP A 159 37.67 12.76 -30.59
CA ASP A 159 36.20 12.69 -30.51
C ASP A 159 35.71 11.27 -30.75
N ALA A 160 36.32 10.30 -30.10
CA ALA A 160 36.08 8.89 -30.41
C ALA A 160 36.32 7.98 -29.19
N PHE A 161 35.51 6.95 -29.10
CA PHE A 161 35.79 5.78 -28.28
C PHE A 161 36.81 4.87 -28.99
N TYR A 162 37.68 4.28 -28.21
CA TYR A 162 38.65 3.28 -28.70
C TYR A 162 39.01 2.30 -27.61
N THR A 163 39.55 1.15 -27.99
CA THR A 163 39.91 0.07 -27.05
C THR A 163 41.41 -0.20 -27.11
N VAL A 164 42.06 -0.23 -25.96
CA VAL A 164 43.45 -0.64 -25.84
C VAL A 164 43.52 -1.83 -24.87
N LYS A 165 43.99 -2.98 -25.35
CA LYS A 165 44.06 -4.23 -24.58
C LYS A 165 42.74 -4.59 -23.87
N ASN A 166 41.63 -4.49 -24.58
CA ASN A 166 40.25 -4.74 -24.13
C ASN A 166 39.71 -3.74 -23.10
N VAL A 167 40.40 -2.63 -22.82
CA VAL A 167 39.92 -1.55 -21.96
C VAL A 167 39.44 -0.41 -22.85
N PRO A 168 38.19 0.03 -22.73
CA PRO A 168 37.65 1.15 -23.50
C PRO A 168 38.09 2.50 -22.90
N TYR A 169 38.36 3.43 -23.79
CA TYR A 169 38.76 4.82 -23.55
C TYR A 169 37.96 5.75 -24.45
N TYR A 170 37.98 7.03 -24.13
CA TYR A 170 37.51 8.10 -25.03
C TYR A 170 38.53 9.24 -25.07
N SER A 171 38.74 9.79 -26.24
CA SER A 171 39.47 11.04 -26.44
C SER A 171 38.55 12.14 -26.92
N ASP A 172 38.70 13.33 -26.34
CA ASP A 172 37.93 14.52 -26.73
C ASP A 172 38.34 15.04 -28.12
N ALA A 173 37.70 16.11 -28.58
CA ALA A 173 37.97 16.74 -29.88
C ALA A 173 39.43 17.21 -30.05
N ASP A 174 40.13 17.51 -28.95
CA ASP A 174 41.54 17.83 -28.94
C ASP A 174 42.46 16.60 -28.97
N GLY A 175 41.89 15.39 -28.79
CA GLY A 175 42.59 14.12 -28.64
C GLY A 175 43.03 13.81 -27.23
N LYS A 176 42.63 14.59 -26.22
CA LYS A 176 42.97 14.35 -24.82
C LYS A 176 42.11 13.21 -24.25
N MET A 177 42.74 12.25 -23.61
CA MET A 177 42.08 11.15 -22.93
C MET A 177 41.13 11.66 -21.85
N ALA A 178 39.90 11.17 -21.88
CA ALA A 178 38.87 11.48 -20.88
C ALA A 178 39.18 10.87 -19.53
N THR A 179 38.87 11.60 -18.46
CA THR A 179 38.82 11.14 -17.06
C THR A 179 37.62 11.75 -16.36
N GLY A 180 37.09 11.09 -15.32
CA GLY A 180 35.89 11.53 -14.61
C GLY A 180 34.63 11.45 -15.49
N TRP A 181 33.61 12.20 -15.12
CA TRP A 181 32.37 12.29 -15.89
C TRP A 181 32.53 13.01 -17.21
N LYS A 182 31.98 12.44 -18.26
CA LYS A 182 31.90 13.03 -19.61
C LYS A 182 30.50 12.91 -20.17
N LEU A 183 29.99 14.00 -20.73
CA LEU A 183 28.77 14.01 -21.54
C LEU A 183 29.19 13.85 -23.00
N ILE A 184 28.76 12.78 -23.63
CA ILE A 184 29.10 12.43 -25.04
C ILE A 184 27.77 12.04 -25.70
N ASP A 185 27.39 12.74 -26.77
CA ASP A 185 26.11 12.53 -27.46
C ASP A 185 24.90 12.44 -26.52
N ASP A 186 24.78 13.41 -25.57
CA ASP A 186 23.74 13.52 -24.57
C ASP A 186 23.69 12.37 -23.53
N VAL A 187 24.70 11.49 -23.50
CA VAL A 187 24.84 10.40 -22.52
C VAL A 187 26.05 10.62 -21.63
N TYR A 188 25.89 10.40 -20.33
CA TYR A 188 27.01 10.47 -19.39
C TYR A 188 27.74 9.13 -19.30
N TYR A 189 29.09 9.22 -19.33
CA TYR A 189 30.03 8.14 -19.11
C TYR A 189 31.00 8.50 -18.00
N TYR A 190 31.53 7.50 -17.32
CA TYR A 190 32.55 7.72 -16.28
C TYR A 190 33.84 6.99 -16.62
N PHE A 191 34.96 7.73 -16.52
CA PHE A 191 36.31 7.23 -16.75
C PHE A 191 37.12 7.38 -15.45
N ASP A 192 37.92 6.38 -15.09
CA ASP A 192 38.81 6.51 -13.94
C ASP A 192 39.99 7.46 -14.23
N ASP A 193 40.88 7.63 -13.22
CA ASP A 193 42.04 8.51 -13.33
C ASP A 193 43.07 8.01 -14.37
N GLN A 194 43.00 6.74 -14.79
CA GLN A 194 43.78 6.14 -15.83
C GLN A 194 43.08 6.21 -17.18
N GLY A 195 41.87 6.78 -17.23
CA GLY A 195 41.07 6.95 -18.45
C GLY A 195 40.26 5.71 -18.84
N ALA A 196 40.27 4.63 -18.03
CA ALA A 196 39.49 3.46 -18.34
C ALA A 196 37.99 3.71 -18.07
N MET A 197 37.15 3.47 -19.07
CA MET A 197 35.69 3.63 -18.96
C MET A 197 35.09 2.57 -18.00
N TYR A 198 34.28 3.01 -17.07
CA TYR A 198 33.49 2.10 -16.23
C TYR A 198 32.35 1.46 -17.04
N ARG A 199 32.11 0.16 -16.79
CA ARG A 199 31.06 -0.61 -17.43
C ARG A 199 30.48 -1.62 -16.47
N ASN A 200 29.16 -1.84 -16.56
CA ASN A 200 28.40 -2.85 -15.82
C ASN A 200 28.76 -2.89 -14.32
N ARG A 201 28.72 -1.74 -13.65
CA ARG A 201 29.12 -1.66 -12.26
C ARG A 201 28.51 -0.50 -11.49
N PHE A 202 28.29 -0.72 -10.19
CA PHE A 202 28.07 0.35 -9.22
C PHE A 202 29.39 0.98 -8.82
N PHE A 203 29.37 2.26 -8.50
CA PHE A 203 30.52 2.99 -7.93
C PHE A 203 30.08 4.21 -7.17
N GLU A 204 30.93 4.64 -6.23
CA GLU A 204 30.70 5.84 -5.42
C GLU A 204 31.41 7.05 -6.06
N TYR A 205 30.70 8.16 -6.14
CA TYR A 205 31.25 9.44 -6.54
C TYR A 205 30.53 10.56 -5.79
N ASP A 206 31.28 11.45 -5.15
CA ASP A 206 30.77 12.57 -4.34
C ASP A 206 29.61 12.16 -3.40
N LYS A 207 29.84 11.11 -2.61
CA LYS A 207 28.90 10.50 -1.62
C LYS A 207 27.61 9.96 -2.20
N ASN A 208 27.51 9.78 -3.50
CA ASN A 208 26.37 9.16 -4.16
C ASN A 208 26.80 7.89 -4.89
N THR A 209 25.92 6.92 -4.90
CA THR A 209 26.10 5.69 -5.67
C THR A 209 25.55 5.89 -7.08
N TYR A 210 26.33 5.50 -8.06
CA TYR A 210 25.95 5.51 -9.47
C TYR A 210 26.06 4.10 -10.04
N TYR A 211 25.39 3.87 -11.14
CA TYR A 211 25.55 2.68 -11.96
C TYR A 211 25.76 3.07 -13.40
N VAL A 212 26.65 2.36 -14.07
CA VAL A 212 26.81 2.40 -15.53
C VAL A 212 26.58 1.02 -16.11
N ASP A 213 25.84 0.97 -17.20
CA ASP A 213 25.46 -0.28 -17.88
C ASP A 213 26.64 -0.96 -18.61
N ALA A 214 26.34 -2.03 -19.35
CA ALA A 214 27.33 -2.78 -20.12
C ALA A 214 28.00 -1.93 -21.21
N ASP A 215 27.34 -0.89 -21.69
CA ASP A 215 27.90 0.06 -22.69
C ASP A 215 28.66 1.21 -22.02
N GLY A 216 28.60 1.31 -20.67
CA GLY A 216 29.21 2.40 -19.91
C GLY A 216 28.28 3.59 -19.72
N LYS A 217 27.01 3.51 -20.14
CA LYS A 217 26.04 4.60 -20.05
C LYS A 217 25.56 4.72 -18.60
N MET A 218 25.45 5.94 -18.09
CA MET A 218 24.93 6.23 -16.76
C MET A 218 23.44 5.88 -16.65
N ALA A 219 23.08 5.11 -15.64
CA ALA A 219 21.70 4.75 -15.32
C ALA A 219 20.88 5.97 -14.89
N SER A 220 19.61 6.02 -15.29
CA SER A 220 18.62 7.00 -14.84
C SER A 220 17.21 6.39 -14.88
N GLY A 221 16.34 6.78 -13.90
CA GLY A 221 15.02 6.17 -13.80
C GLY A 221 15.05 4.80 -13.12
N PHE A 222 14.08 3.94 -13.44
CA PHE A 222 14.04 2.56 -12.96
C PHE A 222 14.93 1.67 -13.82
N GLU A 223 15.83 0.94 -13.17
CA GLU A 223 16.75 -0.01 -13.79
C GLU A 223 16.70 -1.35 -13.08
N GLN A 224 16.64 -2.44 -13.86
CA GLN A 224 16.72 -3.79 -13.32
C GLN A 224 18.14 -4.33 -13.51
N ILE A 225 18.84 -4.53 -12.39
CA ILE A 225 20.24 -5.01 -12.39
C ILE A 225 20.26 -6.32 -11.62
N ASP A 226 20.68 -7.39 -12.27
CA ASP A 226 20.71 -8.76 -11.72
C ASP A 226 19.35 -9.20 -11.13
N GLY A 227 18.25 -8.81 -11.79
CA GLY A 227 16.88 -9.14 -11.37
C GLY A 227 16.31 -8.27 -10.26
N ILE A 228 17.06 -7.32 -9.72
CA ILE A 228 16.64 -6.39 -8.65
C ILE A 228 16.40 -5.02 -9.25
N TRP A 229 15.26 -4.40 -8.90
CA TRP A 229 14.94 -3.06 -9.33
C TRP A 229 15.57 -2.01 -8.42
N TYR A 230 16.15 -0.99 -9.07
CA TYR A 230 16.72 0.22 -8.46
C TYR A 230 16.08 1.46 -9.11
N TYR A 231 16.23 2.60 -8.46
CA TYR A 231 15.85 3.88 -9.04
C TYR A 231 17.00 4.86 -8.98
N PHE A 232 17.36 5.40 -10.15
CA PHE A 232 18.38 6.44 -10.28
C PHE A 232 17.69 7.77 -10.60
N ARG A 233 18.09 8.83 -9.92
CA ARG A 233 17.59 10.17 -10.22
C ARG A 233 18.04 10.61 -11.61
N SER A 234 17.38 11.62 -12.20
CA SER A 234 17.74 12.12 -13.55
C SER A 234 19.20 12.53 -13.69
N TRP A 235 19.87 12.87 -12.59
CA TRP A 235 21.30 13.17 -12.56
C TRP A 235 22.19 11.95 -12.25
N GLY A 236 21.65 10.75 -12.24
CA GLY A 236 22.34 9.47 -12.10
C GLY A 236 22.53 8.94 -10.66
N GLY A 237 22.32 9.73 -9.63
CA GLY A 237 22.48 9.26 -8.25
C GLY A 237 21.38 8.29 -7.83
N MET A 238 21.76 7.13 -7.30
CA MET A 238 20.83 6.10 -6.81
C MET A 238 19.99 6.64 -5.62
N ALA A 239 18.70 6.41 -5.68
CA ALA A 239 17.82 6.69 -4.53
C ALA A 239 18.00 5.60 -3.48
N GLN A 240 18.02 5.99 -2.19
CA GLN A 240 18.16 5.09 -1.05
C GLN A 240 17.24 5.55 0.07
N ASN A 241 16.67 4.58 0.81
CA ASN A 241 15.81 4.77 1.99
C ASN A 241 14.77 5.90 1.78
N THR A 242 14.00 5.83 0.69
CA THR A 242 13.05 6.90 0.36
C THR A 242 11.85 6.40 -0.42
N PHE A 243 10.73 7.12 -0.26
CA PHE A 243 9.58 6.96 -1.13
C PHE A 243 9.78 7.73 -2.44
N LEU A 244 9.28 7.17 -3.53
CA LEU A 244 9.36 7.70 -4.88
C LEU A 244 7.96 7.75 -5.48
N THR A 245 7.67 8.78 -6.27
CA THR A 245 6.42 8.85 -7.05
C THR A 245 6.76 8.77 -8.53
N HIS A 246 6.17 7.81 -9.22
CA HIS A 246 6.30 7.68 -10.67
C HIS A 246 4.98 7.19 -11.29
N LYS A 247 4.51 7.84 -12.34
CA LYS A 247 3.24 7.52 -13.05
C LYS A 247 2.07 7.25 -12.07
N ASN A 248 1.85 8.16 -11.10
CA ASN A 248 0.80 8.07 -10.06
C ASN A 248 0.94 6.92 -9.04
N ASN A 249 1.96 6.10 -9.12
CA ASN A 249 2.27 5.09 -8.12
C ASN A 249 3.35 5.58 -7.16
N ILE A 250 3.28 5.10 -5.92
CA ILE A 250 4.32 5.32 -4.92
C ILE A 250 5.10 4.03 -4.77
N TYR A 251 6.41 4.15 -4.77
CA TYR A 251 7.37 3.09 -4.56
C TYR A 251 8.24 3.43 -3.34
N HIS A 252 8.94 2.46 -2.82
CA HIS A 252 9.96 2.67 -1.81
C HIS A 252 11.22 1.91 -2.21
N VAL A 253 12.37 2.51 -1.99
CA VAL A 253 13.68 1.84 -2.08
C VAL A 253 14.33 1.81 -0.71
N ASP A 254 14.92 0.68 -0.36
CA ASP A 254 15.58 0.46 0.92
C ASP A 254 16.95 1.19 1.03
N THR A 255 17.66 0.95 2.11
CA THR A 255 18.98 1.53 2.38
C THR A 255 20.04 1.13 1.35
N ASP A 256 19.86 -0.03 0.70
CA ASP A 256 20.74 -0.51 -0.36
C ASP A 256 20.31 0.00 -1.75
N GLY A 257 19.22 0.78 -1.83
CA GLY A 257 18.63 1.26 -3.07
C GLY A 257 17.71 0.27 -3.77
N LYS A 258 17.47 -0.91 -3.19
CA LYS A 258 16.62 -1.95 -3.78
C LYS A 258 15.15 -1.61 -3.60
N MET A 259 14.35 -1.82 -4.65
CA MET A 259 12.90 -1.60 -4.60
C MET A 259 12.23 -2.53 -3.59
N THR A 260 11.46 -1.94 -2.68
CA THR A 260 10.72 -2.65 -1.64
C THR A 260 9.48 -3.32 -2.22
N THR A 261 9.25 -4.59 -1.84
CA THR A 261 8.02 -5.34 -2.10
C THR A 261 7.51 -5.97 -0.79
N GLY A 262 6.19 -6.22 -0.69
CA GLY A 262 5.60 -6.76 0.53
C GLY A 262 5.53 -5.73 1.66
N TRP A 263 5.73 -6.17 2.90
CA TRP A 263 5.59 -5.36 4.10
C TRP A 263 6.80 -4.46 4.35
N LEU A 264 6.52 -3.19 4.68
CA LEU A 264 7.50 -2.21 5.16
C LEU A 264 7.02 -1.59 6.47
N LEU A 265 7.85 -1.65 7.52
CA LEU A 265 7.67 -0.86 8.72
C LEU A 265 8.62 0.33 8.66
N GLN A 266 8.08 1.54 8.62
CA GLN A 266 8.88 2.77 8.68
C GLN A 266 8.26 3.76 9.66
N ASP A 267 9.07 4.25 10.58
CA ASP A 267 8.65 5.21 11.61
C ASP A 267 7.40 4.76 12.40
N GLY A 268 7.33 3.45 12.73
CA GLY A 268 6.21 2.85 13.46
C GLY A 268 4.94 2.66 12.62
N THR A 269 4.98 2.93 11.32
CA THR A 269 3.84 2.79 10.40
C THR A 269 4.10 1.66 9.41
N TRP A 270 3.10 0.79 9.25
CA TRP A 270 3.15 -0.28 8.26
C TRP A 270 2.61 0.18 6.91
N TYR A 271 3.29 -0.25 5.85
CA TYR A 271 2.93 -0.10 4.44
C TYR A 271 3.00 -1.47 3.76
N TYR A 272 2.31 -1.61 2.65
CA TYR A 272 2.40 -2.83 1.85
C TYR A 272 2.56 -2.50 0.36
N PHE A 273 3.54 -3.17 -0.27
CA PHE A 273 3.87 -3.00 -1.68
C PHE A 273 3.57 -4.26 -2.47
N ARG A 274 3.05 -4.09 -3.67
CA ARG A 274 2.80 -5.17 -4.63
C ARG A 274 4.12 -5.82 -5.06
N SER A 275 4.05 -7.00 -5.68
CA SER A 275 5.25 -7.70 -6.20
C SER A 275 6.03 -6.87 -7.23
N TRP A 276 5.37 -5.97 -7.94
CA TRP A 276 5.99 -5.03 -8.88
C TRP A 276 6.41 -3.69 -8.23
N GLY A 277 6.36 -3.57 -6.90
CA GLY A 277 6.85 -2.42 -6.13
C GLY A 277 5.86 -1.29 -5.88
N GLY A 278 4.69 -1.28 -6.50
CA GLY A 278 3.69 -0.23 -6.26
C GLY A 278 2.99 -0.37 -4.91
N MET A 279 2.89 0.72 -4.14
CA MET A 279 2.26 0.76 -2.83
C MET A 279 0.73 0.62 -2.93
N TYR A 280 0.11 -0.17 -2.05
CA TYR A 280 -1.35 -0.16 -1.89
C TYR A 280 -1.80 1.15 -1.25
N ARG A 281 -2.86 1.75 -1.78
CA ARG A 281 -3.47 2.99 -1.27
C ARG A 281 -4.97 2.99 -1.50
N SER A 282 -5.74 3.59 -0.56
CA SER A 282 -7.21 3.73 -0.61
C SER A 282 -7.90 2.42 -1.00
N THR A 283 -7.45 1.28 -0.46
CA THR A 283 -7.99 -0.01 -0.88
C THR A 283 -7.86 -1.10 0.17
N PHE A 284 -8.79 -2.05 0.13
CA PHE A 284 -8.68 -3.32 0.83
C PHE A 284 -7.80 -4.28 0.04
N PHE A 285 -7.01 -5.09 0.74
CA PHE A 285 -6.17 -6.12 0.12
C PHE A 285 -5.92 -7.30 1.06
N LYS A 286 -5.53 -8.42 0.48
CA LYS A 286 -5.05 -9.60 1.22
C LYS A 286 -3.56 -9.75 0.97
N ALA A 287 -2.79 -9.88 2.04
CA ALA A 287 -1.39 -10.31 1.90
C ALA A 287 -1.35 -11.79 1.49
N PRO A 288 -0.34 -12.26 0.74
CA PRO A 288 -0.24 -13.65 0.29
C PRO A 288 -0.22 -14.67 1.43
N THR A 289 0.24 -14.27 2.60
CA THR A 289 0.30 -15.10 3.81
C THR A 289 -0.72 -14.64 4.85
N GLY A 290 -1.43 -15.59 5.51
CA GLY A 290 -2.29 -15.32 6.67
C GLY A 290 -3.77 -15.04 6.38
N GLY A 291 -4.21 -14.87 5.14
CA GLY A 291 -5.63 -14.79 4.75
C GLY A 291 -6.43 -13.60 5.32
N ALA A 292 -5.83 -12.76 6.14
CA ALA A 292 -6.47 -11.57 6.71
C ALA A 292 -6.68 -10.50 5.64
N LEU A 293 -7.78 -9.75 5.78
CA LEU A 293 -8.05 -8.55 4.98
C LEU A 293 -7.48 -7.33 5.70
N TYR A 294 -6.83 -6.46 4.96
CA TYR A 294 -6.21 -5.21 5.41
C TYR A 294 -6.78 -4.03 4.64
N TYR A 295 -6.58 -2.84 5.14
CA TYR A 295 -6.87 -1.60 4.42
C TYR A 295 -5.68 -0.64 4.50
N ALA A 296 -5.27 -0.13 3.36
CA ALA A 296 -4.31 0.97 3.27
C ALA A 296 -5.05 2.27 2.97
N ASP A 297 -4.80 3.31 3.75
CA ASP A 297 -5.41 4.64 3.56
C ASP A 297 -4.87 5.34 2.29
N GLU A 298 -5.29 6.57 2.04
CA GLU A 298 -4.86 7.38 0.90
C GLU A 298 -3.34 7.63 0.84
N ASN A 299 -2.67 7.56 1.98
CA ASN A 299 -1.23 7.69 2.12
C ASN A 299 -0.50 6.35 2.14
N GLY A 300 -1.24 5.24 1.98
CA GLY A 300 -0.72 3.86 2.04
C GLY A 300 -0.51 3.33 3.44
N LYS A 301 -0.88 4.08 4.49
CA LYS A 301 -0.72 3.65 5.88
C LYS A 301 -1.73 2.56 6.21
N MET A 302 -1.28 1.50 6.84
CA MET A 302 -2.12 0.41 7.31
C MET A 302 -3.13 0.88 8.35
N ALA A 303 -4.40 0.58 8.15
CA ALA A 303 -5.46 0.87 9.11
C ALA A 303 -5.32 0.01 10.37
N VAL A 304 -5.47 0.64 11.54
CA VAL A 304 -5.56 0.00 12.85
C VAL A 304 -6.69 0.62 13.66
N GLY A 305 -7.31 -0.16 14.56
CA GLY A 305 -8.44 0.28 15.36
C GLY A 305 -9.70 0.52 14.52
N LYS A 306 -10.61 1.35 15.03
CA LYS A 306 -11.89 1.67 14.38
C LYS A 306 -11.69 2.73 13.29
N LYS A 307 -12.20 2.45 12.08
CA LYS A 307 -12.09 3.35 10.92
C LYS A 307 -13.40 3.42 10.17
N GLN A 308 -13.74 4.61 9.68
CA GLN A 308 -14.83 4.78 8.71
C GLN A 308 -14.23 4.85 7.30
N ILE A 309 -14.72 4.00 6.41
CA ILE A 309 -14.25 3.88 5.03
C ILE A 309 -15.49 3.85 4.14
N ASP A 310 -15.60 4.78 3.21
CA ASP A 310 -16.74 4.93 2.27
C ASP A 310 -18.11 4.96 2.96
N GLY A 311 -18.17 5.52 4.19
CA GLY A 311 -19.39 5.65 4.98
C GLY A 311 -19.66 4.49 5.94
N ASP A 312 -19.03 3.34 5.77
CA ASP A 312 -19.15 2.16 6.64
C ASP A 312 -18.06 2.13 7.71
N TRP A 313 -18.40 1.59 8.88
CA TRP A 313 -17.45 1.41 9.96
C TRP A 313 -16.80 0.04 9.93
N TYR A 314 -15.49 -0.02 10.18
CA TYR A 314 -14.68 -1.22 10.29
C TYR A 314 -13.82 -1.20 11.54
N TYR A 315 -13.33 -2.35 11.95
CA TYR A 315 -12.38 -2.43 13.05
C TYR A 315 -11.20 -3.31 12.66
N PHE A 316 -9.99 -2.77 12.83
CA PHE A 316 -8.73 -3.44 12.52
C PHE A 316 -7.98 -3.76 13.81
N LYS A 317 -7.32 -4.90 13.86
CA LYS A 317 -6.42 -5.28 14.95
C LYS A 317 -5.18 -4.40 14.97
N ASP A 318 -4.41 -4.41 16.05
CA ASP A 318 -3.20 -3.59 16.18
C ASP A 318 -2.13 -3.93 15.12
N TRP A 319 -2.16 -5.16 14.59
CA TRP A 319 -1.32 -5.59 13.47
C TRP A 319 -1.98 -5.39 12.09
N GLY A 320 -3.07 -4.67 11.99
CA GLY A 320 -3.74 -4.24 10.74
C GLY A 320 -4.79 -5.19 10.19
N GLY A 321 -4.88 -6.43 10.64
CA GLY A 321 -5.88 -7.39 10.14
C GLY A 321 -7.31 -7.00 10.53
N MET A 322 -8.25 -6.97 9.58
CA MET A 322 -9.65 -6.62 9.80
C MET A 322 -10.37 -7.70 10.62
N TYR A 323 -11.22 -7.29 11.56
CA TYR A 323 -12.15 -8.18 12.23
C TYR A 323 -13.29 -8.57 11.29
N GLN A 324 -13.69 -9.85 11.35
CA GLN A 324 -14.85 -10.40 10.64
C GLN A 324 -15.56 -11.42 11.56
N ASN A 325 -16.89 -11.50 11.48
CA ASN A 325 -17.73 -12.43 12.27
C ASN A 325 -17.39 -12.45 13.77
N ALA A 326 -17.17 -11.29 14.40
CA ALA A 326 -16.67 -11.24 15.77
C ALA A 326 -17.21 -10.07 16.57
N PHE A 327 -17.44 -10.30 17.89
CA PHE A 327 -17.52 -9.22 18.85
C PHE A 327 -16.13 -8.72 19.20
N ILE A 328 -16.01 -7.40 19.28
CA ILE A 328 -14.77 -6.69 19.55
C ILE A 328 -14.98 -5.90 20.82
N LYS A 329 -14.17 -6.15 21.84
CA LYS A 329 -14.20 -5.42 23.09
C LYS A 329 -12.95 -4.56 23.23
N ASN A 330 -13.16 -3.26 23.39
CA ASN A 330 -12.09 -2.31 23.66
C ASN A 330 -12.47 -1.43 24.87
N GLY A 331 -11.92 -1.74 26.02
CA GLY A 331 -12.33 -1.12 27.28
C GLY A 331 -13.79 -1.42 27.59
N THR A 332 -14.62 -0.37 27.69
CA THR A 332 -16.07 -0.46 27.90
C THR A 332 -16.88 -0.50 26.60
N SER A 333 -16.25 -0.23 25.47
CA SER A 333 -16.88 -0.27 24.16
C SER A 333 -16.93 -1.70 23.62
N VAL A 334 -18.05 -2.07 23.01
CA VAL A 334 -18.22 -3.33 22.32
C VAL A 334 -18.83 -3.07 20.95
N CYS A 335 -18.20 -3.62 19.90
CA CYS A 335 -18.70 -3.61 18.54
C CYS A 335 -18.90 -5.04 18.04
N HIS A 336 -19.62 -5.22 16.95
CA HIS A 336 -19.72 -6.49 16.23
C HIS A 336 -19.35 -6.27 14.78
N ALA A 337 -18.34 -6.99 14.29
CA ALA A 337 -18.00 -7.03 12.86
C ALA A 337 -18.76 -8.17 12.18
N ALA A 338 -19.48 -7.85 11.11
CA ALA A 338 -20.18 -8.83 10.28
C ALA A 338 -19.19 -9.65 9.41
N ALA A 339 -19.70 -10.54 8.56
CA ALA A 339 -18.88 -11.41 7.71
C ALA A 339 -18.05 -10.64 6.68
N ASP A 340 -18.56 -9.50 6.20
CA ASP A 340 -17.89 -8.59 5.28
C ASP A 340 -16.92 -7.62 5.99
N GLY A 341 -16.85 -7.67 7.33
CA GLY A 341 -16.01 -6.82 8.17
C GLY A 341 -16.65 -5.50 8.58
N LYS A 342 -17.80 -5.12 8.03
CA LYS A 342 -18.51 -3.91 8.46
C LYS A 342 -19.00 -4.06 9.89
N LEU A 343 -18.92 -3.00 10.67
CA LEU A 343 -19.53 -3.00 11.99
C LEU A 343 -21.05 -2.99 11.86
N THR A 344 -21.69 -3.85 12.67
CA THR A 344 -23.15 -3.93 12.74
C THR A 344 -23.71 -2.62 13.30
N ILE A 345 -24.74 -2.09 12.63
CA ILE A 345 -25.53 -0.94 13.08
C ILE A 345 -26.98 -1.42 13.24
N GLY A 346 -27.68 -0.94 14.30
CA GLY A 346 -29.02 -1.38 14.59
C GLY A 346 -29.08 -2.76 15.24
N TRP A 347 -30.09 -3.57 14.88
CA TRP A 347 -30.34 -4.85 15.52
C TRP A 347 -29.47 -5.99 14.99
N LEU A 348 -28.85 -6.74 15.92
CA LEU A 348 -28.16 -8.00 15.65
C LEU A 348 -28.90 -9.13 16.38
N GLN A 349 -29.30 -10.16 15.64
CA GLN A 349 -29.82 -11.40 16.21
C GLN A 349 -28.73 -12.48 16.23
N GLN A 350 -28.48 -13.03 17.42
CA GLN A 350 -27.65 -14.22 17.58
C GLN A 350 -28.42 -15.29 18.36
N GLY A 351 -28.79 -16.34 17.64
CA GLY A 351 -29.71 -17.36 18.17
C GLY A 351 -31.06 -16.74 18.55
N SER A 352 -31.45 -16.86 19.81
CA SER A 352 -32.68 -16.23 20.36
C SER A 352 -32.44 -14.86 20.98
N THR A 353 -31.22 -14.35 20.99
CA THR A 353 -30.83 -13.11 21.64
C THR A 353 -30.68 -11.99 20.63
N TYR A 354 -31.15 -10.79 21.01
CA TYR A 354 -31.01 -9.58 20.21
C TYR A 354 -30.14 -8.58 20.93
N TYR A 355 -29.28 -7.91 20.15
CA TYR A 355 -28.41 -6.82 20.57
C TYR A 355 -28.70 -5.60 19.71
N TYR A 356 -28.40 -4.41 20.22
CA TYR A 356 -28.57 -3.17 19.46
C TYR A 356 -27.29 -2.35 19.47
N PHE A 357 -26.93 -1.82 18.30
CA PHE A 357 -25.75 -1.00 18.06
C PHE A 357 -26.17 0.36 17.50
N ASP A 358 -25.50 1.42 17.94
CA ASP A 358 -25.75 2.75 17.42
C ASP A 358 -25.19 2.97 16.01
N GLU A 359 -25.31 4.18 15.49
CA GLU A 359 -24.86 4.58 14.16
C GLU A 359 -23.33 4.50 13.97
N THR A 360 -22.58 4.39 15.05
CA THR A 360 -21.14 4.20 15.02
C THR A 360 -20.73 2.73 15.19
N GLY A 361 -21.71 1.82 15.42
CA GLY A 361 -21.47 0.40 15.68
C GLY A 361 -21.15 0.08 17.14
N GLU A 362 -21.44 0.99 18.09
CA GLU A 362 -21.26 0.75 19.52
C GLU A 362 -22.48 0.09 20.10
N GLN A 363 -22.31 -1.02 20.84
CA GLN A 363 -23.39 -1.77 21.48
C GLN A 363 -23.99 -0.99 22.64
N TYR A 364 -25.34 -1.03 22.76
CA TYR A 364 -26.04 -0.50 23.91
C TYR A 364 -26.03 -1.45 25.09
N PHE A 365 -25.88 -0.89 26.31
CA PHE A 365 -25.91 -1.59 27.59
C PHE A 365 -26.80 -0.84 28.58
N ASP A 366 -27.55 -1.62 29.40
CA ASP A 366 -28.35 -1.16 30.55
C ASP A 366 -29.13 0.15 30.30
N ARG A 367 -29.79 0.28 29.15
CA ARG A 367 -30.52 1.50 28.78
C ARG A 367 -31.80 1.25 28.01
N PHE A 368 -32.75 2.21 28.13
CA PHE A 368 -33.87 2.36 27.22
C PHE A 368 -33.44 3.12 25.96
N PHE A 369 -34.09 2.82 24.85
CA PHE A 369 -33.90 3.54 23.59
C PHE A 369 -35.13 3.43 22.72
N GLU A 370 -35.30 4.39 21.78
CA GLU A 370 -36.40 4.41 20.83
C GLU A 370 -35.90 3.87 19.49
N TYR A 371 -36.72 3.01 18.88
CA TYR A 371 -36.49 2.51 17.51
C TYR A 371 -37.85 2.25 16.85
N ASP A 372 -38.05 2.75 15.64
CA ASP A 372 -39.28 2.60 14.86
C ASP A 372 -40.55 2.88 15.71
N ASN A 373 -40.57 4.07 16.35
CA ASN A 373 -41.66 4.53 17.22
C ASN A 373 -41.99 3.63 18.43
N ASN A 374 -41.10 2.74 18.78
CA ASN A 374 -41.24 1.88 19.96
C ASN A 374 -40.07 2.05 20.94
N THR A 375 -40.36 1.95 22.23
CA THR A 375 -39.33 1.93 23.24
C THR A 375 -38.88 0.50 23.50
N TYR A 376 -37.57 0.32 23.50
CA TYR A 376 -36.90 -0.93 23.83
C TYR A 376 -35.98 -0.74 25.01
N ARG A 377 -35.51 -1.83 25.59
CA ARG A 377 -34.45 -1.84 26.59
C ARG A 377 -33.49 -2.98 26.35
N VAL A 378 -32.23 -2.73 26.59
CA VAL A 378 -31.20 -3.75 26.75
C VAL A 378 -30.73 -3.78 28.19
N ASN A 379 -30.42 -4.97 28.71
CA ASN A 379 -29.91 -5.19 30.06
C ASN A 379 -28.40 -4.87 30.17
N ALA A 380 -27.82 -5.13 31.35
CA ALA A 380 -26.39 -4.94 31.61
C ALA A 380 -25.46 -5.79 30.73
N ASP A 381 -25.96 -6.91 30.19
CA ASP A 381 -25.22 -7.73 29.20
C ASP A 381 -25.43 -7.23 27.76
N GLY A 382 -26.16 -6.15 27.55
CA GLY A 382 -26.51 -5.62 26.23
C GLY A 382 -27.59 -6.42 25.48
N LYS A 383 -28.27 -7.35 26.17
CA LYS A 383 -29.32 -8.18 25.56
C LYS A 383 -30.68 -7.50 25.66
N MET A 384 -31.45 -7.53 24.55
CA MET A 384 -32.81 -7.05 24.52
C MET A 384 -33.68 -7.78 25.55
N VAL A 385 -34.45 -7.04 26.33
CA VAL A 385 -35.36 -7.60 27.34
C VAL A 385 -36.76 -7.82 26.79
N THR A 386 -37.46 -8.84 27.33
CA THR A 386 -38.86 -9.15 27.05
C THR A 386 -39.58 -9.49 28.34
N GLY A 387 -40.93 -9.48 28.35
CA GLY A 387 -41.73 -9.80 29.53
C GLY A 387 -41.64 -8.75 30.62
N TRP A 388 -41.92 -9.17 31.87
CA TRP A 388 -41.86 -8.31 33.05
C TRP A 388 -40.40 -7.97 33.41
N GLN A 389 -40.16 -6.69 33.60
CA GLN A 389 -38.84 -6.18 34.05
C GLN A 389 -39.07 -5.25 35.27
N LYS A 390 -38.31 -5.45 36.35
CA LYS A 390 -38.28 -4.53 37.48
C LYS A 390 -36.99 -3.71 37.40
N ILE A 391 -37.14 -2.43 37.15
CA ILE A 391 -36.01 -1.51 36.89
C ILE A 391 -36.14 -0.37 37.92
N ASN A 392 -35.14 -0.20 38.78
CA ASN A 392 -35.14 0.80 39.83
C ASN A 392 -36.45 0.78 40.69
N GLY A 393 -36.93 -0.41 40.99
CA GLY A 393 -38.13 -0.61 41.82
C GLY A 393 -39.45 -0.56 41.06
N THR A 394 -39.50 -0.08 39.83
CA THR A 394 -40.68 0.06 38.95
C THR A 394 -40.79 -1.09 37.97
N TYR A 395 -42.02 -1.59 37.76
CA TYR A 395 -42.28 -2.65 36.79
C TYR A 395 -42.65 -2.09 35.43
N TYR A 396 -42.12 -2.72 34.41
CA TYR A 396 -42.38 -2.48 32.98
C TYR A 396 -42.70 -3.81 32.30
N TYR A 397 -43.44 -3.77 31.20
CA TYR A 397 -43.66 -4.98 30.40
C TYR A 397 -43.29 -4.78 28.96
N PHE A 398 -42.43 -5.66 28.45
CA PHE A 398 -41.97 -5.69 27.07
C PHE A 398 -42.62 -6.85 26.35
N ARG A 399 -43.11 -6.61 25.11
CA ARG A 399 -43.70 -7.65 24.26
C ARG A 399 -42.61 -8.69 23.88
N GLY A 400 -43.05 -9.87 23.40
CA GLY A 400 -42.10 -10.91 22.99
C GLY A 400 -41.10 -10.47 21.89
N TRP A 401 -41.43 -9.42 21.14
CA TRP A 401 -40.56 -8.80 20.17
C TRP A 401 -39.79 -7.58 20.71
N GLY A 402 -39.84 -7.32 22.00
CA GLY A 402 -39.04 -6.32 22.71
C GLY A 402 -39.67 -4.93 22.89
N GLY A 403 -40.73 -4.59 22.17
CA GLY A 403 -41.38 -3.27 22.30
C GLY A 403 -42.14 -3.14 23.65
N MET A 404 -41.89 -2.03 24.37
CA MET A 404 -42.55 -1.73 25.66
C MET A 404 -44.01 -1.31 25.47
N TYR A 405 -44.90 -1.75 26.38
CA TYR A 405 -46.25 -1.17 26.44
C TYR A 405 -46.18 0.24 27.04
N ARG A 406 -46.91 1.19 26.44
CA ARG A 406 -47.05 2.57 26.90
C ARG A 406 -48.47 3.07 26.63
N SER A 407 -49.00 3.89 27.54
CA SER A 407 -50.32 4.55 27.45
C SER A 407 -51.46 3.60 27.07
N THR A 408 -51.40 2.32 27.52
CA THR A 408 -52.36 1.32 27.04
C THR A 408 -52.68 0.23 28.07
N PHE A 409 -53.90 -0.28 27.97
CA PHE A 409 -54.28 -1.54 28.63
C PHE A 409 -53.76 -2.74 27.86
N PHE A 410 -53.33 -3.78 28.59
CA PHE A 410 -52.91 -5.05 28.00
C PHE A 410 -53.31 -6.23 28.87
N LYS A 411 -53.44 -7.40 28.27
CA LYS A 411 -53.87 -8.61 28.94
C LYS A 411 -52.74 -9.64 28.98
N LEU A 412 -52.56 -10.24 30.16
CA LEU A 412 -51.61 -11.33 30.37
C LEU A 412 -52.25 -12.36 31.31
N SER A 413 -52.21 -13.63 30.92
CA SER A 413 -52.76 -14.75 31.73
C SER A 413 -54.14 -14.49 32.33
N GLY A 414 -55.03 -13.84 31.54
CA GLY A 414 -56.40 -13.51 31.94
C GLY A 414 -56.58 -12.22 32.76
N GLU A 415 -55.53 -11.66 33.30
CA GLU A 415 -55.51 -10.37 34.00
C GLU A 415 -55.30 -9.20 33.04
N THR A 416 -55.83 -8.03 33.43
CA THR A 416 -55.62 -6.76 32.68
C THR A 416 -54.70 -5.83 33.48
N TYR A 417 -53.77 -5.22 32.78
CA TYR A 417 -52.80 -4.27 33.28
C TYR A 417 -52.87 -2.96 32.50
N TYR A 418 -52.30 -1.89 33.04
CA TYR A 418 -52.13 -0.64 32.34
C TYR A 418 -50.70 -0.14 32.50
N ALA A 419 -50.10 0.22 31.37
CA ALA A 419 -48.81 0.96 31.34
C ALA A 419 -49.09 2.43 31.12
N ASP A 420 -48.51 3.31 31.92
CA ASP A 420 -48.60 4.76 31.75
C ASP A 420 -47.82 5.28 30.54
N ALA A 421 -47.71 6.59 30.38
CA ALA A 421 -47.01 7.23 29.26
C ALA A 421 -45.51 6.93 29.26
N ASP A 422 -44.90 6.65 30.41
CA ASP A 422 -43.50 6.27 30.57
C ASP A 422 -43.33 4.74 30.49
N GLY A 423 -44.40 3.97 30.31
CA GLY A 423 -44.40 2.51 30.29
C GLY A 423 -44.39 1.87 31.67
N LYS A 424 -44.53 2.64 32.76
CA LYS A 424 -44.57 2.14 34.12
C LYS A 424 -45.89 1.43 34.38
N MET A 425 -45.84 0.26 34.98
CA MET A 425 -47.03 -0.46 35.40
C MET A 425 -47.79 0.35 36.48
N VAL A 426 -49.04 0.62 36.24
CA VAL A 426 -49.90 1.36 37.15
C VAL A 426 -50.40 0.44 38.28
N THR A 427 -50.37 0.95 39.50
CA THR A 427 -51.00 0.37 40.71
C THR A 427 -51.90 1.42 41.36
N GLY A 428 -52.96 1.01 42.12
CA GLY A 428 -53.89 1.93 42.70
C GLY A 428 -54.85 2.58 41.70
N TRP A 429 -55.27 3.81 41.94
CA TRP A 429 -56.24 4.52 41.11
C TRP A 429 -55.66 5.06 39.80
N LEU A 430 -56.41 4.86 38.72
CA LEU A 430 -56.17 5.46 37.39
C LEU A 430 -57.43 6.17 36.92
N SER A 431 -57.36 7.45 36.60
CA SER A 431 -58.38 8.18 35.85
C SER A 431 -57.99 8.26 34.37
N LYS A 432 -58.82 7.74 33.48
CA LYS A 432 -58.59 7.78 32.03
C LYS A 432 -59.92 7.97 31.29
N GLU A 433 -59.99 8.94 30.41
CA GLU A 433 -61.19 9.22 29.60
C GLU A 433 -62.46 9.42 30.46
N ASN A 434 -62.35 10.15 31.58
CA ASN A 434 -63.40 10.38 32.59
C ASN A 434 -63.92 9.11 33.28
N GLN A 435 -63.18 8.02 33.22
CA GLN A 435 -63.47 6.76 33.89
C GLN A 435 -62.41 6.47 34.94
N TRP A 436 -62.81 5.83 36.04
CA TRP A 436 -61.91 5.42 37.11
C TRP A 436 -61.69 3.91 37.05
N TYR A 437 -60.44 3.50 37.25
CA TYR A 437 -60.00 2.11 37.36
C TYR A 437 -59.15 1.95 38.60
N TYR A 438 -59.13 0.73 39.19
CA TYR A 438 -58.28 0.44 40.30
C TYR A 438 -57.47 -0.83 40.09
N PHE A 439 -56.16 -0.72 40.32
CA PHE A 439 -55.20 -1.79 40.13
C PHE A 439 -54.63 -2.27 41.47
N ARG A 440 -54.49 -3.58 41.62
CA ARG A 440 -53.83 -4.23 42.79
C ARG A 440 -52.36 -3.81 42.86
N GLU A 441 -51.69 -4.13 43.96
CA GLU A 441 -50.23 -3.90 44.11
C GLU A 441 -49.39 -4.67 43.08
N ASN A 442 -49.89 -5.83 42.61
CA ASN A 442 -49.27 -6.61 41.53
C ASN A 442 -49.63 -6.07 40.15
N GLY A 443 -50.33 -4.95 40.03
CA GLY A 443 -50.71 -4.28 38.79
C GLY A 443 -51.94 -4.86 38.09
N ALA A 444 -52.56 -5.95 38.58
CA ALA A 444 -53.76 -6.51 37.97
C ALA A 444 -54.99 -5.65 38.29
N MET A 445 -55.77 -5.31 37.27
CA MET A 445 -56.96 -4.50 37.36
C MET A 445 -58.11 -5.27 38.05
N TYR A 446 -58.82 -4.63 38.99
CA TYR A 446 -60.10 -5.19 39.49
C TYR A 446 -61.13 -5.15 38.39
N ARG A 447 -61.87 -6.28 38.19
CA ARG A 447 -62.91 -6.43 37.21
C ARG A 447 -64.02 -7.32 37.75
N ASN A 448 -65.26 -6.94 37.46
CA ASN A 448 -66.45 -7.67 37.85
C ASN A 448 -66.44 -8.12 39.35
N THR A 449 -66.02 -7.26 40.24
CA THR A 449 -65.82 -7.60 41.66
C THR A 449 -65.85 -6.40 42.54
N PHE A 450 -66.21 -6.65 43.80
CA PHE A 450 -66.07 -5.68 44.89
C PHE A 450 -64.63 -5.66 45.39
N PHE A 451 -64.15 -4.48 45.82
CA PHE A 451 -62.90 -4.31 46.53
C PHE A 451 -63.00 -3.19 47.58
N THR A 452 -62.09 -3.20 48.52
CA THR A 452 -62.05 -2.21 49.62
C THR A 452 -60.77 -1.39 49.49
N HIS A 453 -60.93 -0.07 49.63
CA HIS A 453 -59.78 0.87 49.66
C HIS A 453 -60.10 1.95 50.73
N LEU A 454 -59.21 2.20 51.69
CA LEU A 454 -59.37 3.14 52.76
C LEU A 454 -60.73 3.01 53.47
N ASN A 455 -61.14 1.79 53.84
CA ASN A 455 -62.40 1.43 54.51
C ASN A 455 -63.67 1.70 53.70
N ASN A 456 -63.55 2.08 52.40
CA ASN A 456 -64.69 2.23 51.51
C ASN A 456 -64.78 1.02 50.57
N SER A 457 -66.00 0.59 50.27
CA SER A 457 -66.24 -0.47 49.27
C SER A 457 -66.57 0.10 47.91
N TYR A 458 -65.96 -0.47 46.89
CA TYR A 458 -66.13 -0.08 45.52
C TYR A 458 -66.45 -1.31 44.67
N TYR A 459 -67.08 -1.11 43.54
CA TYR A 459 -67.31 -2.16 42.54
C TYR A 459 -66.74 -1.77 41.19
N ALA A 460 -65.96 -2.62 40.61
CA ALA A 460 -65.50 -2.52 39.23
C ALA A 460 -66.35 -3.41 38.34
N ASP A 461 -66.87 -2.86 37.27
CA ASP A 461 -67.67 -3.63 36.30
C ASP A 461 -66.81 -4.64 35.46
N ALA A 462 -67.43 -5.32 34.53
CA ALA A 462 -66.75 -6.29 33.67
C ALA A 462 -65.61 -5.71 32.80
N ASN A 463 -65.63 -4.39 32.57
CA ASN A 463 -64.59 -3.65 31.87
C ASN A 463 -63.54 -3.07 32.83
N GLY A 464 -63.74 -3.21 34.15
CA GLY A 464 -62.89 -2.65 35.19
C GLY A 464 -63.20 -1.20 35.55
N VAL A 465 -64.25 -0.63 34.97
CA VAL A 465 -64.65 0.75 35.27
C VAL A 465 -65.32 0.78 36.62
N MET A 466 -64.95 1.71 37.46
CA MET A 466 -65.59 1.92 38.78
C MET A 466 -67.02 2.44 38.59
N VAL A 467 -67.96 1.75 39.17
CA VAL A 467 -69.38 2.06 39.06
C VAL A 467 -69.73 3.18 40.06
N THR A 468 -70.53 4.13 39.58
CA THR A 468 -71.10 5.23 40.39
C THR A 468 -72.61 5.22 40.28
N GLY A 469 -73.32 5.63 41.38
CA GLY A 469 -74.77 5.66 41.42
C GLY A 469 -75.41 4.31 41.82
N GLU A 470 -76.73 4.24 41.85
CA GLU A 470 -77.48 3.01 42.13
C GLU A 470 -77.45 2.06 40.92
N ARG A 471 -77.10 0.78 41.17
CA ARG A 471 -77.08 -0.26 40.16
C ARG A 471 -77.43 -1.62 40.77
N THR A 472 -78.13 -2.45 39.97
CA THR A 472 -78.34 -3.85 40.29
C THR A 472 -77.11 -4.63 39.76
N ILE A 473 -76.47 -5.39 40.63
CA ILE A 473 -75.30 -6.23 40.35
C ILE A 473 -75.74 -7.69 40.54
N ASN A 474 -75.65 -8.50 39.45
CA ASN A 474 -75.99 -9.92 39.41
C ASN A 474 -77.50 -10.19 39.69
N GLY A 475 -78.41 -9.46 39.11
CA GLY A 475 -79.87 -9.65 39.07
C GLY A 475 -80.62 -9.05 40.23
#